data_989731136281fd6a9874fa226d713e68
#
_entry.id   989731136281fd6a9874fa226d713e68
#
_cell.length_a   1.000
_cell.length_b   1.000
_cell.length_c   1.000
_cell.angle_alpha   90.00
_cell.angle_beta   90.00
_cell.angle_gamma   90.00
#
_symmetry.space_group_name_H-M   'P 1'
#
loop_
_entity.id
_entity.type
_entity.pdbx_description
1 polymer ?
#
loop_
_entity_poly.entity_id
_entity_poly.type
_entity_poly.pdbx_seq_one_letter_code
_entity_poly.pdbx_strand_id
1 'polypeptide(L)'
;MQGGNLKGKKLNNNKVVDDPSAEGDEILDGAHIDPNCSPEWLGKSTVSKEEINTVVFDASFEQYKPTSCAKWFAGCAYLTEIKGIEHLNTANVTNMSEMLYDCAALQDINLKHFKTANVEDMSNMFAYCIALTSLDLSSFDTENVTT
;
A
#
# COMPACT_ATOMS: atom_id res chain seq x y z
N MET A 1 2.61 -20.38 10.37
CA MET A 1 3.24 -19.73 9.23
C MET A 1 2.68 -18.34 9.06
N GLN A 2 3.46 -17.46 8.66
CA GLN A 2 3.04 -16.08 8.51
C GLN A 2 2.33 -15.91 7.17
N GLY A 3 1.05 -15.67 7.22
CA GLY A 3 0.35 -15.13 6.08
C GLY A 3 0.80 -13.69 5.86
N GLY A 4 0.80 -13.21 4.66
CA GLY A 4 1.17 -11.84 4.39
C GLY A 4 2.65 -11.55 4.65
N ASN A 5 3.47 -12.38 4.16
CA ASN A 5 4.89 -12.34 4.35
C ASN A 5 5.53 -11.21 3.53
N LEU A 6 6.22 -10.31 4.22
CA LEU A 6 7.04 -9.27 3.60
C LEU A 6 8.53 -9.61 3.61
N LYS A 7 8.90 -10.82 4.03
CA LYS A 7 10.28 -11.27 3.96
C LYS A 7 10.80 -11.19 2.53
N GLY A 8 11.98 -10.68 2.35
CA GLY A 8 12.53 -10.44 1.04
C GLY A 8 12.05 -9.15 0.37
N LYS A 9 11.15 -8.41 1.01
CA LYS A 9 10.72 -7.11 0.54
C LYS A 9 11.52 -6.02 1.22
N LYS A 10 11.93 -5.04 0.45
CA LYS A 10 12.56 -3.83 0.99
C LYS A 10 12.41 -2.68 0.01
N LEU A 11 12.67 -1.50 0.50
CA LEU A 11 12.89 -0.34 -0.36
C LEU A 11 14.31 -0.43 -0.90
N ASN A 12 14.43 -0.43 -2.20
CA ASN A 12 15.71 -0.49 -2.88
C ASN A 12 15.70 0.49 -4.05
N ASN A 13 16.64 1.42 -4.05
CA ASN A 13 16.70 2.48 -5.07
C ASN A 13 15.35 3.18 -5.25
N ASN A 14 14.75 3.59 -4.14
CA ASN A 14 13.47 4.29 -4.09
C ASN A 14 12.28 3.45 -4.56
N LYS A 15 12.36 2.16 -4.43
CA LYS A 15 11.25 1.27 -4.77
C LYS A 15 11.15 0.11 -3.81
N VAL A 16 9.96 -0.41 -3.64
CA VAL A 16 9.69 -1.65 -2.93
C VAL A 16 9.79 -2.78 -3.94
N VAL A 17 10.64 -3.74 -3.69
CA VAL A 17 10.87 -4.89 -4.57
C VAL A 17 11.00 -6.16 -3.76
N ASP A 18 10.83 -7.29 -4.42
CA ASP A 18 11.33 -8.54 -3.90
C ASP A 18 12.86 -8.51 -3.89
N ASP A 19 13.42 -8.78 -2.77
CA ASP A 19 14.86 -8.87 -2.61
C ASP A 19 15.22 -10.18 -1.94
N PRO A 20 15.63 -11.17 -2.72
CA PRO A 20 16.00 -12.47 -2.16
C PRO A 20 17.24 -12.40 -1.26
N SER A 21 18.00 -11.30 -1.33
CA SER A 21 19.15 -11.09 -0.46
C SER A 21 18.80 -10.45 0.88
N ALA A 22 17.57 -10.03 1.07
CA ALA A 22 17.10 -9.39 2.30
C ALA A 22 16.90 -10.42 3.41
N GLU A 23 17.96 -11.10 3.77
CA GLU A 23 17.94 -12.10 4.83
C GLU A 23 17.68 -11.46 6.18
N GLY A 24 16.89 -12.11 6.99
CA GLY A 24 16.56 -11.63 8.32
C GLY A 24 15.42 -10.64 8.36
N ASP A 25 14.88 -10.27 7.22
CA ASP A 25 13.68 -9.46 7.20
C ASP A 25 12.54 -10.20 7.90
N GLU A 26 11.83 -9.47 8.71
CA GLU A 26 10.72 -10.03 9.44
C GLU A 26 9.56 -10.33 8.50
N ILE A 27 8.91 -11.43 8.77
CA ILE A 27 7.70 -11.79 8.05
C ILE A 27 6.54 -11.11 8.74
N LEU A 28 5.86 -10.25 8.00
CA LEU A 28 4.67 -9.57 8.46
C LEU A 28 3.45 -10.24 7.86
N ASP A 29 2.45 -10.46 8.66
CA ASP A 29 1.13 -10.85 8.18
C ASP A 29 0.12 -9.76 8.56
N GLY A 30 -1.12 -9.95 8.13
CA GLY A 30 -2.15 -8.96 8.38
C GLY A 30 -2.37 -8.64 9.86
N ALA A 31 -2.01 -9.54 10.76
CA ALA A 31 -2.16 -9.33 12.19
C ALA A 31 -1.07 -8.43 12.79
N HIS A 32 0.05 -8.30 12.10
CA HIS A 32 1.17 -7.50 12.57
C HIS A 32 1.18 -6.08 12.01
N ILE A 33 0.28 -5.76 11.12
CA ILE A 33 0.18 -4.41 10.55
C ILE A 33 -0.73 -3.58 11.44
N ASP A 34 -0.17 -2.56 12.06
CA ASP A 34 -0.97 -1.59 12.80
C ASP A 34 -1.85 -0.82 11.81
N PRO A 35 -3.17 -0.88 11.95
CA PRO A 35 -4.07 -0.19 11.04
C PRO A 35 -3.93 1.34 11.06
N ASN A 36 -3.26 1.87 12.07
CA ASN A 36 -3.08 3.31 12.23
C ASN A 36 -1.68 3.80 11.84
N CYS A 37 -0.84 2.91 11.34
CA CYS A 37 0.54 3.23 10.99
C CYS A 37 0.88 2.78 9.57
N SER A 38 1.90 3.40 9.01
CA SER A 38 2.51 2.87 7.79
C SER A 38 3.08 1.48 8.06
N PRO A 39 3.14 0.61 7.05
CA PRO A 39 3.71 -0.71 7.22
C PRO A 39 5.11 -0.65 7.81
N GLU A 40 5.43 -1.60 8.67
CA GLU A 40 6.75 -1.64 9.30
C GLU A 40 7.90 -1.70 8.28
N TRP A 41 7.68 -2.30 7.13
CA TRP A 41 8.70 -2.36 6.09
C TRP A 41 9.06 -0.98 5.53
N LEU A 42 8.15 0.00 5.59
CA LEU A 42 8.45 1.39 5.28
C LEU A 42 9.24 2.05 6.42
N GLY A 43 8.91 1.72 7.66
CA GLY A 43 9.56 2.31 8.83
C GLY A 43 10.94 1.73 9.14
N LYS A 44 11.22 0.51 8.72
CA LYS A 44 12.51 -0.16 8.93
C LYS A 44 13.50 0.05 7.79
N SER A 45 13.06 0.65 6.71
CA SER A 45 13.92 0.93 5.58
C SER A 45 14.93 2.02 5.91
N THR A 46 16.10 1.95 5.31
CA THR A 46 17.07 3.05 5.31
C THR A 46 16.65 4.18 4.38
N VAL A 47 15.61 3.96 3.57
CA VAL A 47 15.07 4.95 2.65
C VAL A 47 13.95 5.69 3.35
N SER A 48 14.05 7.00 3.44
CA SER A 48 12.98 7.81 4.02
C SER A 48 11.81 7.96 3.04
N LYS A 49 10.65 8.33 3.56
CA LYS A 49 9.48 8.56 2.70
C LYS A 49 9.73 9.61 1.63
N GLU A 50 10.56 10.60 1.92
CA GLU A 50 10.92 11.67 1.00
C GLU A 50 11.81 11.19 -0.15
N GLU A 51 12.42 10.02 -0.02
CA GLU A 51 13.28 9.43 -1.04
C GLU A 51 12.53 8.41 -1.90
N ILE A 52 11.31 8.04 -1.53
CA ILE A 52 10.53 7.04 -2.27
C ILE A 52 9.88 7.71 -3.46
N ASN A 53 10.24 7.30 -4.67
CA ASN A 53 9.61 7.76 -5.89
C ASN A 53 8.93 6.65 -6.70
N THR A 54 9.27 5.39 -6.47
CA THR A 54 8.61 4.25 -7.11
C THR A 54 8.41 3.13 -6.11
N VAL A 55 7.23 2.56 -6.10
CA VAL A 55 6.89 1.34 -5.35
C VAL A 55 6.60 0.23 -6.36
N VAL A 56 7.14 -0.94 -6.14
CA VAL A 56 6.90 -2.10 -6.99
C VAL A 56 6.40 -3.26 -6.15
N PHE A 57 5.21 -3.74 -6.47
CA PHE A 57 4.69 -5.00 -5.97
C PHE A 57 4.98 -6.08 -7.01
N ASP A 58 5.63 -7.15 -6.64
CA ASP A 58 5.76 -8.30 -7.52
C ASP A 58 4.72 -9.38 -7.18
N ALA A 59 4.70 -10.44 -7.99
CA ALA A 59 3.70 -11.49 -7.86
C ALA A 59 3.70 -12.20 -6.50
N SER A 60 4.80 -12.16 -5.76
CA SER A 60 4.86 -12.79 -4.43
C SER A 60 3.93 -12.12 -3.42
N PHE A 61 3.56 -10.86 -3.67
CA PHE A 61 2.60 -10.14 -2.84
C PHE A 61 1.19 -10.74 -2.87
N GLU A 62 0.86 -11.53 -3.88
CA GLU A 62 -0.45 -12.18 -3.97
C GLU A 62 -0.74 -13.12 -2.80
N GLN A 63 0.28 -13.61 -2.14
CA GLN A 63 0.14 -14.47 -0.97
C GLN A 63 -0.13 -13.66 0.31
N TYR A 64 0.12 -12.38 0.27
CA TYR A 64 -0.13 -11.50 1.39
C TYR A 64 -1.55 -10.97 1.32
N LYS A 65 -2.34 -11.22 2.36
CA LYS A 65 -3.74 -10.82 2.43
C LYS A 65 -3.95 -9.88 3.61
N PRO A 66 -3.60 -8.61 3.47
CA PRO A 66 -3.73 -7.67 4.57
C PRO A 66 -5.19 -7.47 4.96
N THR A 67 -5.40 -7.14 6.22
CA THR A 67 -6.70 -6.71 6.73
C THR A 67 -6.80 -5.19 6.82
N SER A 68 -5.68 -4.49 6.72
CA SER A 68 -5.62 -3.04 6.68
C SER A 68 -4.53 -2.58 5.72
N CYS A 69 -4.84 -1.56 4.95
CA CYS A 69 -3.88 -0.78 4.16
C CYS A 69 -3.79 0.67 4.64
N ALA A 70 -4.31 0.95 5.84
CA ALA A 70 -4.32 2.29 6.38
C ALA A 70 -2.92 2.89 6.42
N LYS A 71 -2.81 4.10 5.87
CA LYS A 71 -1.57 4.89 5.87
C LYS A 71 -0.35 4.25 5.18
N TRP A 72 -0.54 3.24 4.36
CA TRP A 72 0.59 2.51 3.76
C TRP A 72 1.57 3.42 3.04
N PHE A 73 1.10 4.40 2.29
CA PHE A 73 1.95 5.33 1.55
C PHE A 73 1.75 6.78 2.00
N ALA A 74 1.15 6.97 3.16
CA ALA A 74 0.89 8.31 3.68
C ALA A 74 2.18 9.11 3.82
N GLY A 75 2.21 10.29 3.24
CA GLY A 75 3.38 11.16 3.30
C GLY A 75 4.49 10.84 2.31
N CYS A 76 4.29 9.89 1.38
CA CYS A 76 5.22 9.64 0.29
C CYS A 76 5.05 10.72 -0.80
N ALA A 77 5.43 11.95 -0.47
CA ALA A 77 5.14 13.12 -1.29
C ALA A 77 5.84 13.14 -2.66
N TYR A 78 6.89 12.35 -2.81
CA TYR A 78 7.65 12.25 -4.06
C TYR A 78 7.36 10.98 -4.84
N LEU A 79 6.43 10.15 -4.36
CA LEU A 79 6.02 8.94 -5.04
C LEU A 79 5.31 9.30 -6.35
N THR A 80 5.89 8.88 -7.47
CA THR A 80 5.34 9.15 -8.80
C THR A 80 4.67 7.95 -9.43
N GLU A 81 5.02 6.74 -9.00
CA GLU A 81 4.55 5.51 -9.63
C GLU A 81 4.44 4.35 -8.65
N ILE A 82 3.36 3.60 -8.77
CA ILE A 82 3.20 2.31 -8.10
C ILE A 82 2.98 1.27 -9.18
N LYS A 83 3.94 0.35 -9.33
CA LYS A 83 3.89 -0.74 -10.29
C LYS A 83 3.43 -2.02 -9.63
N GLY A 84 2.67 -2.83 -10.37
CA GLY A 84 2.26 -4.15 -9.91
C GLY A 84 1.25 -4.13 -8.78
N ILE A 85 0.52 -3.04 -8.59
CA ILE A 85 -0.47 -2.92 -7.51
C ILE A 85 -1.58 -3.97 -7.63
N GLU A 86 -1.78 -4.53 -8.81
CA GLU A 86 -2.72 -5.63 -9.05
C GLU A 86 -2.35 -6.90 -8.27
N HIS A 87 -1.10 -7.03 -7.84
CA HIS A 87 -0.66 -8.14 -6.99
C HIS A 87 -1.05 -7.96 -5.52
N LEU A 88 -1.51 -6.78 -5.14
CA LEU A 88 -1.99 -6.53 -3.78
C LEU A 88 -3.42 -7.08 -3.64
N ASN A 89 -3.58 -8.09 -2.83
CA ASN A 89 -4.89 -8.68 -2.58
C ASN A 89 -5.60 -7.94 -1.44
N THR A 90 -6.60 -7.16 -1.79
CA THR A 90 -7.35 -6.34 -0.84
C THR A 90 -8.67 -6.96 -0.38
N ALA A 91 -8.92 -8.23 -0.70
CA ALA A 91 -10.21 -8.86 -0.43
C ALA A 91 -10.61 -8.87 1.06
N ASN A 92 -9.61 -8.92 1.96
CA ASN A 92 -9.83 -8.94 3.41
C ASN A 92 -9.64 -7.57 4.07
N VAL A 93 -9.38 -6.53 3.30
CA VAL A 93 -9.11 -5.18 3.84
C VAL A 93 -10.41 -4.55 4.33
N THR A 94 -10.40 -4.08 5.56
CA THR A 94 -11.51 -3.34 6.16
C THR A 94 -11.21 -1.86 6.34
N ASN A 95 -9.93 -1.47 6.30
CA ASN A 95 -9.51 -0.09 6.49
C ASN A 95 -8.50 0.32 5.43
N MET A 96 -8.84 1.34 4.66
CA MET A 96 -7.99 1.99 3.65
C MET A 96 -7.79 3.48 3.95
N SER A 97 -8.05 3.90 5.19
CA SER A 97 -7.93 5.32 5.55
C SER A 97 -6.52 5.83 5.32
N GLU A 98 -6.42 6.99 4.73
CA GLU A 98 -5.15 7.69 4.47
C GLU A 98 -4.11 6.85 3.67
N MET A 99 -4.52 5.80 2.97
CA MET A 99 -3.58 4.90 2.28
C MET A 99 -2.62 5.65 1.36
N LEU A 100 -3.13 6.65 0.65
CA LEU A 100 -2.36 7.48 -0.29
C LEU A 100 -2.36 8.96 0.13
N TYR A 101 -2.61 9.23 1.40
CA TYR A 101 -2.63 10.60 1.93
C TYR A 101 -1.31 11.32 1.61
N ASP A 102 -1.41 12.50 1.04
CA ASP A 102 -0.24 13.33 0.70
C ASP A 102 0.77 12.66 -0.24
N CYS A 103 0.30 11.80 -1.13
CA CYS A 103 1.09 11.34 -2.28
C CYS A 103 1.03 12.42 -3.37
N ALA A 104 1.67 13.55 -3.09
CA ALA A 104 1.49 14.79 -3.85
C ALA A 104 2.03 14.73 -5.29
N ALA A 105 2.95 13.82 -5.58
CA ALA A 105 3.56 13.66 -6.90
C ALA A 105 2.93 12.55 -7.75
N LEU A 106 2.02 11.76 -7.17
CA LEU A 106 1.39 10.63 -7.87
C LEU A 106 0.39 11.15 -8.90
N GLN A 107 0.67 10.89 -10.18
CA GLN A 107 -0.13 11.41 -11.29
C GLN A 107 -1.22 10.45 -11.73
N ASP A 108 -1.02 9.16 -11.52
CA ASP A 108 -1.90 8.12 -11.98
C ASP A 108 -1.79 6.89 -11.08
N ILE A 109 -2.90 6.18 -10.92
CA ILE A 109 -2.95 4.91 -10.22
C ILE A 109 -4.09 4.06 -10.75
N ASN A 110 -3.83 2.79 -10.98
CA ASN A 110 -4.84 1.84 -11.45
C ASN A 110 -5.34 0.99 -10.27
N LEU A 111 -6.56 1.25 -9.82
CA LEU A 111 -7.19 0.56 -8.70
C LEU A 111 -8.28 -0.43 -9.14
N LYS A 112 -8.34 -0.79 -10.41
CA LYS A 112 -9.38 -1.68 -10.94
C LYS A 112 -9.41 -3.06 -10.29
N HIS A 113 -8.27 -3.50 -9.76
CA HIS A 113 -8.13 -4.80 -9.11
C HIS A 113 -8.49 -4.78 -7.63
N PHE A 114 -8.71 -3.61 -7.06
CA PHE A 114 -9.06 -3.50 -5.66
C PHE A 114 -10.45 -4.08 -5.41
N LYS A 115 -10.53 -4.89 -4.37
CA LYS A 115 -11.77 -5.45 -3.83
C LYS A 115 -12.07 -4.71 -2.55
N THR A 116 -13.16 -3.98 -2.54
CA THR A 116 -13.49 -3.06 -1.45
C THR A 116 -14.79 -3.39 -0.72
N ALA A 117 -15.39 -4.54 -1.04
CA ALA A 117 -16.67 -4.93 -0.45
C ALA A 117 -16.65 -5.02 1.10
N ASN A 118 -15.48 -5.28 1.69
CA ASN A 118 -15.34 -5.37 3.14
C ASN A 118 -14.79 -4.08 3.77
N VAL A 119 -14.52 -3.05 2.97
CA VAL A 119 -13.93 -1.81 3.48
C VAL A 119 -15.00 -0.98 4.19
N GLU A 120 -14.67 -0.58 5.41
CA GLU A 120 -15.53 0.22 6.27
C GLU A 120 -15.04 1.66 6.40
N ASP A 121 -13.74 1.88 6.25
CA ASP A 121 -13.11 3.20 6.39
C ASP A 121 -12.24 3.51 5.17
N MET A 122 -12.57 4.57 4.45
CA MET A 122 -11.81 5.11 3.32
C MET A 122 -11.46 6.59 3.56
N SER A 123 -11.53 7.06 4.80
CA SER A 123 -11.33 8.47 5.11
C SER A 123 -9.97 8.96 4.63
N ASN A 124 -9.96 10.10 3.97
CA ASN A 124 -8.75 10.77 3.48
C ASN A 124 -7.84 9.91 2.57
N MET A 125 -8.36 8.84 1.98
CA MET A 125 -7.54 7.90 1.20
C MET A 125 -6.70 8.58 0.12
N PHE A 126 -7.25 9.62 -0.51
CA PHE A 126 -6.59 10.37 -1.60
C PHE A 126 -6.38 11.85 -1.25
N ALA A 127 -6.50 12.21 0.01
CA ALA A 127 -6.35 13.61 0.40
C ALA A 127 -4.93 14.11 0.07
N TYR A 128 -4.85 15.33 -0.46
CA TYR A 128 -3.59 15.96 -0.89
C TYR A 128 -2.85 15.25 -2.03
N CYS A 129 -3.51 14.37 -2.76
CA CYS A 129 -2.97 13.83 -4.01
C CYS A 129 -3.12 14.87 -5.13
N ILE A 130 -2.38 15.96 -5.05
CA ILE A 130 -2.59 17.15 -5.88
C ILE A 130 -2.20 16.98 -7.34
N ALA A 131 -1.36 16.01 -7.66
CA ALA A 131 -0.96 15.71 -9.04
C ALA A 131 -1.89 14.73 -9.75
N LEU A 132 -2.82 14.11 -9.01
CA LEU A 132 -3.71 13.10 -9.56
C LEU A 132 -4.76 13.78 -10.45
N THR A 133 -4.72 13.49 -11.76
CA THR A 133 -5.58 14.14 -12.75
C THR A 133 -6.84 13.35 -13.06
N SER A 134 -6.82 12.05 -12.81
CA SER A 134 -7.98 11.18 -12.98
C SER A 134 -7.91 10.02 -11.99
N LEU A 135 -9.07 9.50 -11.64
CA LEU A 135 -9.17 8.40 -10.70
C LEU A 135 -10.41 7.58 -11.08
N ASP A 136 -10.20 6.34 -11.47
CA ASP A 136 -11.27 5.42 -11.78
C ASP A 136 -11.60 4.55 -10.57
N LEU A 137 -12.72 4.83 -9.93
CA LEU A 137 -13.26 4.10 -8.79
C LEU A 137 -14.48 3.27 -9.16
N SER A 138 -14.69 3.01 -10.44
CA SER A 138 -15.89 2.28 -10.93
C SER A 138 -16.00 0.86 -10.36
N SER A 139 -14.88 0.26 -9.97
CA SER A 139 -14.86 -1.08 -9.36
C SER A 139 -15.08 -1.07 -7.84
N PHE A 140 -15.14 0.11 -7.22
CA PHE A 140 -15.28 0.20 -5.78
C PHE A 140 -16.72 -0.10 -5.34
N ASP A 141 -16.83 -1.01 -4.40
CA ASP A 141 -18.05 -1.27 -3.66
C ASP A 141 -17.94 -0.52 -2.32
N THR A 142 -18.83 0.42 -2.12
CA THR A 142 -18.82 1.27 -0.93
C THR A 142 -20.01 1.00 -0.01
N GLU A 143 -20.71 -0.11 -0.19
CA GLU A 143 -21.91 -0.44 0.58
C GLU A 143 -21.64 -0.45 2.09
N ASN A 144 -20.46 -0.93 2.49
CA ASN A 144 -20.08 -1.03 3.90
C ASN A 144 -19.24 0.16 4.41
N VAL A 145 -18.95 1.13 3.55
CA VAL A 145 -18.14 2.29 3.96
C VAL A 145 -18.98 3.23 4.83
N THR A 146 -18.46 3.52 6.02
CA THR A 146 -19.10 4.42 6.99
C THR A 146 -18.34 5.71 7.17
N THR A 147 -17.05 5.76 6.79
CA THR A 147 -16.22 6.96 6.83
C THR A 147 -15.29 7.08 5.63
#